data_9e29d5add686cc40688e19b3236a8756
#
_entry.id   9e29d5add686cc40688e19b3236a8756
#
_cell.length_a   1.000
_cell.length_b   1.000
_cell.length_c   1.000
_cell.angle_alpha   90.00
_cell.angle_beta   90.00
_cell.angle_gamma   90.00
#
_symmetry.space_group_name_H-M   'P 1'
#
loop_
_entity.id
_entity.type
_entity.pdbx_description
1 polymer ?
#
loop_
_entity_poly.entity_id
_entity_poly.type
_entity_poly.pdbx_seq_one_letter_code
_entity_poly.pdbx_strand_id
1 'polypeptide(L)'
;DIDKNGRAFHAICMNITANLLGLGNAATPFGIEAMKALAEEEKAGDTATPSMVIFTVLNTASITLIPSTALSIRMKYGSAEPLEIIPAVWITSAAALAFSLTAAVLPFIRRKNERRTEHDKPCDTHMRRHSDIVGDI
;
A
#
# COMPACT_ATOMS: atom_id res chain seq x y z
N ASP A 1 -3.13 -9.67 11.80
CA ASP A 1 -3.29 -10.91 10.99
C ASP A 1 -4.68 -10.87 10.35
N ILE A 2 -4.70 -10.77 9.02
CA ILE A 2 -5.95 -10.83 8.24
C ILE A 2 -6.43 -12.29 8.26
N ASP A 3 -7.68 -12.51 8.66
CA ASP A 3 -8.27 -13.84 8.62
C ASP A 3 -8.39 -14.31 7.16
N LYS A 4 -7.75 -15.43 6.83
CA LYS A 4 -7.77 -16.03 5.48
C LYS A 4 -9.15 -16.43 4.99
N ASN A 5 -10.09 -16.58 5.89
CA ASN A 5 -11.50 -16.84 5.59
C ASN A 5 -12.37 -15.58 5.73
N GLY A 6 -11.76 -14.45 6.06
CA GLY A 6 -12.44 -13.19 6.25
C GLY A 6 -12.94 -12.56 4.95
N ARG A 7 -13.94 -11.71 5.08
CA ARG A 7 -14.55 -10.96 3.96
C ARG A 7 -13.54 -10.06 3.27
N ALA A 8 -12.62 -9.46 4.05
CA ALA A 8 -11.53 -8.63 3.54
C ALA A 8 -10.60 -9.43 2.62
N PHE A 9 -10.18 -10.63 3.03
CA PHE A 9 -9.30 -11.46 2.22
C PHE A 9 -9.92 -11.83 0.86
N HIS A 10 -11.18 -12.23 0.83
CA HIS A 10 -11.88 -12.54 -0.42
C HIS A 10 -11.98 -11.32 -1.35
N ALA A 11 -12.36 -10.16 -0.81
CA ALA A 11 -12.47 -8.93 -1.59
C ALA A 11 -11.09 -8.47 -2.15
N ILE A 12 -10.02 -8.61 -1.37
CA ILE A 12 -8.64 -8.33 -1.80
C ILE A 12 -8.24 -9.27 -2.94
N CYS A 13 -8.49 -10.58 -2.81
CA CYS A 13 -8.18 -11.55 -3.85
C CYS A 13 -8.92 -11.25 -5.15
N MET A 14 -10.21 -10.92 -5.09
CA MET A 14 -11.00 -10.55 -6.25
C MET A 14 -10.48 -9.27 -6.91
N ASN A 15 -10.14 -8.26 -6.12
CA ASN A 15 -9.56 -7.01 -6.62
C ASN A 15 -8.21 -7.25 -7.32
N ILE A 16 -7.31 -8.00 -6.69
CA ILE A 16 -5.99 -8.32 -7.27
C ILE A 16 -6.16 -9.11 -8.58
N THR A 17 -7.04 -10.11 -8.59
CA THR A 17 -7.30 -10.91 -9.79
C THR A 17 -7.84 -10.05 -10.93
N ALA A 18 -8.79 -9.16 -10.65
CA ALA A 18 -9.34 -8.24 -11.65
C ALA A 18 -8.26 -7.29 -12.21
N ASN A 19 -7.36 -6.78 -11.35
CA ASN A 19 -6.24 -5.95 -11.78
C ASN A 19 -5.23 -6.72 -12.65
N LEU A 20 -4.87 -7.95 -12.25
CA LEU A 20 -3.97 -8.81 -13.03
C LEU A 20 -4.51 -9.10 -14.44
N LEU A 21 -5.81 -9.28 -14.56
CA LEU A 21 -6.50 -9.50 -15.84
C LEU A 21 -6.75 -8.20 -16.62
N GLY A 22 -6.37 -7.05 -16.09
CA GLY A 22 -6.57 -5.74 -16.72
C GLY A 22 -8.05 -5.31 -16.80
N LEU A 23 -8.89 -5.83 -15.89
CA LEU A 23 -10.31 -5.51 -15.78
C LEU A 23 -10.55 -4.36 -14.80
N GLY A 24 -9.99 -3.18 -15.08
CA GLY A 24 -10.02 -2.03 -14.16
C GLY A 24 -11.42 -1.66 -13.66
N ASN A 25 -12.44 -1.72 -14.52
CA ASN A 25 -13.82 -1.43 -14.14
C ASN A 25 -14.38 -2.42 -13.10
N ALA A 26 -13.97 -3.69 -13.16
CA ALA A 26 -14.37 -4.70 -12.20
C ALA A 26 -13.53 -4.64 -10.91
N ALA A 27 -12.27 -4.21 -11.01
CA ALA A 27 -11.38 -4.09 -9.85
C ALA A 27 -11.85 -3.04 -8.85
N THR A 28 -12.40 -1.91 -9.31
CA THR A 28 -12.80 -0.78 -8.45
C THR A 28 -13.83 -1.16 -7.37
N PRO A 29 -14.97 -1.81 -7.67
CA PRO A 29 -15.94 -2.18 -6.64
C PRO A 29 -15.36 -3.18 -5.63
N PHE A 30 -14.54 -4.14 -6.06
CA PHE A 30 -13.86 -5.06 -5.14
C PHE A 30 -12.83 -4.35 -4.27
N GLY A 31 -12.14 -3.33 -4.79
CA GLY A 31 -11.22 -2.50 -4.02
C GLY A 31 -11.93 -1.72 -2.90
N ILE A 32 -13.10 -1.14 -3.20
CA ILE A 32 -13.91 -0.43 -2.21
C ILE A 32 -14.42 -1.40 -1.13
N GLU A 33 -14.87 -2.58 -1.54
CA GLU A 33 -15.34 -3.59 -0.59
C GLU A 33 -14.21 -4.11 0.30
N ALA A 34 -13.02 -4.35 -0.27
CA ALA A 34 -11.84 -4.74 0.48
C ALA A 34 -11.46 -3.70 1.54
N MET A 35 -11.46 -2.40 1.18
CA MET A 35 -11.15 -1.33 2.13
C MET A 35 -12.18 -1.24 3.26
N LYS A 36 -13.47 -1.40 2.96
CA LYS A 36 -14.52 -1.42 3.99
C LYS A 36 -14.36 -2.61 4.93
N ALA A 37 -14.14 -3.79 4.38
CA ALA A 37 -13.96 -5.00 5.16
C ALA A 37 -12.70 -4.94 6.04
N LEU A 38 -11.57 -4.41 5.52
CA LEU A 38 -10.36 -4.16 6.32
C LEU A 38 -10.62 -3.19 7.47
N ALA A 39 -11.35 -2.10 7.21
CA ALA A 39 -11.69 -1.13 8.25
C ALA A 39 -12.54 -1.74 9.37
N GLU A 40 -13.49 -2.61 9.01
CA GLU A 40 -14.34 -3.33 9.97
C GLU A 40 -13.54 -4.38 10.77
N GLU A 41 -12.77 -5.25 10.09
CA GLU A 41 -12.02 -6.34 10.71
C GLU A 41 -10.89 -5.84 11.62
N GLU A 42 -10.17 -4.79 11.21
CA GLU A 42 -9.08 -4.19 12.00
C GLU A 42 -9.56 -3.10 12.97
N LYS A 43 -10.89 -2.85 13.05
CA LYS A 43 -11.50 -1.80 13.86
C LYS A 43 -10.81 -0.45 13.67
N ALA A 44 -10.55 -0.12 12.41
CA ALA A 44 -9.93 1.15 12.04
C ALA A 44 -10.84 2.30 12.45
N GLY A 45 -10.31 3.22 13.29
CA GLY A 45 -10.99 4.47 13.59
C GLY A 45 -10.78 5.48 12.44
N ASP A 46 -10.45 6.71 12.79
CA ASP A 46 -10.19 7.78 11.81
C ASP A 46 -8.81 7.66 11.12
N THR A 47 -8.05 6.61 11.41
CA THR A 47 -6.69 6.45 10.89
C THR A 47 -6.57 5.15 10.09
N ALA A 48 -5.97 5.23 8.90
CA ALA A 48 -5.71 4.06 8.07
C ALA A 48 -4.74 3.08 8.74
N THR A 49 -5.06 1.80 8.71
CA THR A 49 -4.20 0.74 9.23
C THR A 49 -3.06 0.43 8.25
N PRO A 50 -1.97 -0.20 8.69
CA PRO A 50 -0.88 -0.60 7.81
C PRO A 50 -1.35 -1.49 6.64
N SER A 51 -2.30 -2.38 6.88
CA SER A 51 -2.87 -3.26 5.84
C SER A 51 -3.61 -2.45 4.77
N MET A 52 -4.39 -1.46 5.17
CA MET A 52 -5.09 -0.55 4.26
C MET A 52 -4.11 0.25 3.40
N VAL A 53 -3.01 0.74 3.99
CA VAL A 53 -1.96 1.48 3.27
C VAL A 53 -1.28 0.58 2.25
N ILE A 54 -0.86 -0.62 2.63
CA ILE A 54 -0.22 -1.59 1.73
C ILE A 54 -1.16 -1.95 0.57
N PHE A 55 -2.42 -2.23 0.87
CA PHE A 55 -3.42 -2.56 -0.15
C PHE A 55 -3.61 -1.40 -1.15
N THR A 56 -3.69 -0.16 -0.67
CA THR A 56 -3.79 1.04 -1.51
C THR A 56 -2.57 1.17 -2.41
N VAL A 57 -1.36 0.96 -1.88
CA VAL A 57 -0.11 1.05 -2.65
C VAL A 57 -0.06 -0.02 -3.74
N LEU A 58 -0.43 -1.26 -3.42
CA LEU A 58 -0.51 -2.36 -4.40
C LEU A 58 -1.50 -2.05 -5.52
N ASN A 59 -2.65 -1.49 -5.17
CA ASN A 59 -3.66 -1.09 -6.15
C ASN A 59 -3.18 0.06 -7.05
N THR A 60 -2.49 1.04 -6.48
CA THR A 60 -1.94 2.18 -7.22
C THR A 60 -0.82 1.76 -8.17
N ALA A 61 -0.04 0.74 -7.81
CA ALA A 61 1.02 0.20 -8.67
C ALA A 61 0.50 -0.45 -9.97
N SER A 62 -0.82 -0.68 -10.08
CA SER A 62 -1.51 -1.16 -11.29
C SER A 62 -0.82 -2.37 -11.94
N ILE A 63 -0.64 -3.45 -11.16
CA ILE A 63 -0.02 -4.68 -11.66
C ILE A 63 -0.98 -5.33 -12.65
N THR A 64 -0.65 -5.25 -13.93
CA THR A 64 -1.44 -5.85 -15.02
C THR A 64 -0.61 -6.92 -15.73
N LEU A 65 -1.06 -8.16 -15.71
CA LEU A 65 -0.40 -9.25 -16.45
C LEU A 65 -0.86 -9.27 -17.91
N ILE A 66 -2.16 -9.08 -18.11
CA ILE A 66 -2.78 -9.07 -19.43
C ILE A 66 -3.46 -7.72 -19.63
N PRO A 67 -2.92 -6.80 -20.44
CA PRO A 67 -3.53 -5.51 -20.70
C PRO A 67 -4.72 -5.65 -21.65
N SER A 68 -5.80 -6.32 -21.20
CA SER A 68 -6.94 -6.70 -22.02
C SER A 68 -7.60 -5.51 -22.72
N THR A 69 -7.72 -4.38 -22.04
CA THR A 69 -8.27 -3.14 -22.61
C THR A 69 -7.39 -2.59 -23.72
N ALA A 70 -6.07 -2.53 -23.50
CA ALA A 70 -5.14 -2.04 -24.53
C ALA A 70 -5.08 -2.98 -25.74
N LEU A 71 -5.09 -4.30 -25.50
CA LEU A 71 -5.14 -5.30 -26.56
C LEU A 71 -6.42 -5.16 -27.40
N SER A 72 -7.58 -5.03 -26.76
CA SER A 72 -8.86 -4.86 -27.46
C SER A 72 -8.88 -3.62 -28.33
N ILE A 73 -8.31 -2.51 -27.85
CA ILE A 73 -8.18 -1.27 -28.62
C ILE A 73 -7.25 -1.48 -29.83
N ARG A 74 -6.06 -2.05 -29.62
CA ARG A 74 -5.11 -2.32 -30.69
C ARG A 74 -5.69 -3.22 -31.79
N MET A 75 -6.41 -4.28 -31.38
CA MET A 75 -7.11 -5.17 -32.31
C MET A 75 -8.20 -4.42 -33.10
N LYS A 76 -8.98 -3.58 -32.42
CA LYS A 76 -10.04 -2.78 -33.06
C LYS A 76 -9.50 -1.81 -34.13
N TYR A 77 -8.31 -1.27 -33.90
CA TYR A 77 -7.65 -0.34 -34.85
C TYR A 77 -6.74 -1.05 -35.86
N GLY A 78 -6.82 -2.38 -36.01
CA GLY A 78 -6.15 -3.13 -37.05
C GLY A 78 -4.65 -3.25 -36.89
N SER A 79 -4.14 -3.26 -35.63
CA SER A 79 -2.72 -3.50 -35.39
C SER A 79 -2.32 -4.89 -35.88
N ALA A 80 -1.24 -4.99 -36.65
CA ALA A 80 -0.74 -6.25 -37.19
C ALA A 80 -0.30 -7.23 -36.05
N GLU A 81 0.30 -6.69 -34.99
CA GLU A 81 0.77 -7.47 -33.83
C GLU A 81 0.30 -6.82 -32.52
N PRO A 82 -0.93 -7.11 -32.04
CA PRO A 82 -1.46 -6.51 -30.83
C PRO A 82 -0.69 -6.90 -29.56
N LEU A 83 -0.07 -8.08 -29.54
CA LEU A 83 0.61 -8.67 -28.37
C LEU A 83 2.00 -8.09 -28.10
N GLU A 84 2.59 -7.37 -29.05
CA GLU A 84 3.93 -6.77 -28.93
C GLU A 84 4.08 -5.83 -27.70
N ILE A 85 2.96 -5.28 -27.22
CA ILE A 85 2.94 -4.40 -26.03
C ILE A 85 3.18 -5.13 -24.70
N ILE A 86 2.99 -6.45 -24.64
CA ILE A 86 3.01 -7.22 -23.38
C ILE A 86 4.34 -7.09 -22.63
N PRO A 87 5.53 -7.26 -23.27
CA PRO A 87 6.80 -7.11 -22.56
C PRO A 87 7.01 -5.71 -21.97
N ALA A 88 6.61 -4.68 -22.70
CA ALA A 88 6.69 -3.30 -22.23
C ALA A 88 5.80 -3.06 -20.99
N VAL A 89 4.59 -3.61 -21.00
CA VAL A 89 3.66 -3.53 -19.86
C VAL A 89 4.24 -4.25 -18.64
N TRP A 90 4.87 -5.39 -18.81
CA TRP A 90 5.48 -6.13 -17.69
C TRP A 90 6.64 -5.36 -17.06
N ILE A 91 7.53 -4.80 -17.87
CA ILE A 91 8.66 -4.01 -17.37
C ILE A 91 8.16 -2.78 -16.62
N THR A 92 7.19 -2.05 -17.17
CA THR A 92 6.64 -0.84 -16.54
C THR A 92 5.88 -1.16 -15.26
N SER A 93 5.10 -2.24 -15.23
CA SER A 93 4.38 -2.69 -14.04
C SER A 93 5.33 -3.11 -12.91
N ALA A 94 6.40 -3.84 -13.25
CA ALA A 94 7.43 -4.23 -12.27
C ALA A 94 8.17 -3.01 -11.70
N ALA A 95 8.54 -2.05 -12.55
CA ALA A 95 9.18 -0.81 -12.12
C ALA A 95 8.25 0.04 -11.23
N ALA A 96 6.99 0.19 -11.61
CA ALA A 96 5.99 0.91 -10.83
C ALA A 96 5.76 0.27 -9.45
N LEU A 97 5.69 -1.07 -9.39
CA LEU A 97 5.56 -1.80 -8.13
C LEU A 97 6.76 -1.57 -7.22
N ALA A 98 7.98 -1.71 -7.74
CA ALA A 98 9.20 -1.50 -6.97
C ALA A 98 9.27 -0.07 -6.41
N PHE A 99 8.95 0.93 -7.23
CA PHE A 99 8.94 2.33 -6.82
C PHE A 99 7.87 2.61 -5.75
N SER A 100 6.65 2.10 -5.94
CA SER A 100 5.54 2.31 -5.01
C SER A 100 5.81 1.66 -3.65
N LEU A 101 6.36 0.43 -3.65
CA LEU A 101 6.72 -0.26 -2.41
C LEU A 101 7.85 0.46 -1.66
N THR A 102 8.88 0.91 -2.37
CA THR A 102 9.96 1.68 -1.73
C THR A 102 9.46 2.99 -1.15
N ALA A 103 8.62 3.72 -1.88
CA ALA A 103 8.03 4.97 -1.40
C ALA A 103 7.12 4.77 -0.18
N ALA A 104 6.38 3.66 -0.11
CA ALA A 104 5.50 3.35 1.02
C ALA A 104 6.27 2.87 2.26
N VAL A 105 7.32 2.07 2.07
CA VAL A 105 8.08 1.46 3.17
C VAL A 105 9.06 2.43 3.82
N LEU A 106 9.65 3.36 3.05
CA LEU A 106 10.62 4.34 3.53
C LEU A 106 10.13 5.19 4.72
N PRO A 107 8.94 5.83 4.68
CA PRO A 107 8.45 6.61 5.82
C PRO A 107 8.11 5.73 7.02
N PHE A 108 7.74 4.47 6.80
CA PHE A 108 7.43 3.54 7.89
C PHE A 108 8.68 3.10 8.66
N ILE A 109 9.77 2.84 7.93
CA ILE A 109 11.09 2.52 8.52
C ILE A 109 11.63 3.75 9.26
N ARG A 110 11.50 4.95 8.69
CA ARG A 110 11.97 6.20 9.30
C ARG A 110 11.25 6.49 10.62
N ARG A 111 9.92 6.36 10.67
CA ARG A 111 9.15 6.52 11.91
C ARG A 111 9.52 5.50 12.99
N LYS A 112 9.79 4.24 12.59
CA LYS A 112 10.21 3.22 13.54
C LYS A 112 11.59 3.52 14.14
N ASN A 113 12.48 4.10 13.36
CA ASN A 113 13.82 4.46 13.80
C ASN A 113 13.79 5.69 14.73
N GLU A 114 12.95 6.68 14.46
CA GLU A 114 12.76 7.87 15.30
C GLU A 114 12.22 7.51 16.69
N ARG A 115 11.26 6.60 16.78
CA ARG A 115 10.75 6.11 18.08
C ARG A 115 11.79 5.32 18.89
N ARG A 116 12.72 4.66 18.23
CA ARG A 116 13.79 3.90 18.87
C ARG A 116 14.84 4.83 19.48
N THR A 117 15.16 5.93 18.82
CA THR A 117 16.10 6.94 19.32
C THR A 117 15.51 7.81 20.44
N GLU A 118 14.19 7.94 20.52
CA GLU A 118 13.54 8.69 21.58
C GLU A 118 13.45 7.88 22.91
N HIS A 119 13.36 6.56 22.80
CA HIS A 119 13.38 5.66 23.98
C HIS A 119 14.79 5.46 24.55
N ASP A 120 15.83 5.76 23.77
CA ASP A 120 17.24 5.61 24.15
C ASP A 120 17.87 6.93 24.69
N LYS A 121 17.06 7.98 24.85
CA LYS A 121 17.53 9.20 25.52
C LYS A 121 17.57 8.94 27.02
N PRO A 122 18.75 8.96 27.66
CA PRO A 122 18.84 8.81 29.11
C PRO A 122 18.03 9.93 29.80
N CYS A 123 17.37 9.54 30.88
CA CYS A 123 16.44 10.35 31.69
C CYS A 123 17.14 11.47 32.48
N ASP A 124 18.18 12.07 31.94
CA ASP A 124 19.08 13.00 32.65
C ASP A 124 18.60 14.47 32.68
N THR A 125 17.53 14.79 31.95
CA THR A 125 17.11 16.20 31.83
C THR A 125 16.16 16.63 32.96
N HIS A 126 15.57 15.69 33.69
CA HIS A 126 14.62 16.05 34.78
C HIS A 126 15.29 16.31 36.14
N MET A 127 16.52 15.87 36.34
CA MET A 127 17.24 16.08 37.60
C MET A 127 17.94 17.43 37.71
N ARG A 128 18.29 18.06 36.60
CA ARG A 128 18.95 19.40 36.61
C ARG A 128 18.03 20.55 36.95
N ARG A 129 16.73 20.43 36.72
CA ARG A 129 15.79 21.53 36.98
C ARG A 129 15.37 21.63 38.47
N HIS A 130 15.64 20.59 39.27
CA HIS A 130 15.27 20.60 40.67
C HIS A 130 16.41 21.11 41.58
N SER A 131 17.67 21.08 41.13
CA SER A 131 18.81 21.61 41.88
C SER A 131 18.92 23.15 41.78
N ASP A 132 18.40 23.76 40.72
CA ASP A 132 18.48 25.21 40.54
C ASP A 132 17.42 25.99 41.35
N ILE A 133 16.39 25.30 41.86
CA ILE A 133 15.31 25.92 42.68
C ILE A 133 15.61 25.88 44.17
N VAL A 134 16.54 25.00 44.62
CA VAL A 134 16.86 24.84 46.06
C VAL A 134 18.12 25.62 46.46
N GLY A 135 18.83 26.26 45.51
CA GLY A 135 20.05 27.00 45.74
C GLY A 135 19.88 28.49 46.09
N ASP A 136 18.66 29.04 46.09
CA ASP A 136 18.38 30.47 46.33
C ASP A 136 17.53 30.74 47.60
N ILE A 137 17.78 30.00 48.72
CA ILE A 137 17.24 30.37 50.04
C ILE A 137 18.38 30.43 51.05
#